data_c15941bccbf754ccb6f18b20c0ed1776
#
_entry.id   c15941bccbf754ccb6f18b20c0ed1776
#
_cell.length_a   1.000
_cell.length_b   1.000
_cell.length_c   1.000
_cell.angle_alpha   90.00
_cell.angle_beta   90.00
_cell.angle_gamma   90.00
#
_symmetry.space_group_name_H-M   'P 1'
#
loop_
_entity.id
_entity.type
_entity.pdbx_description
1 polymer ?
#
loop_
_entity_poly.entity_id
_entity_poly.type
_entity_poly.pdbx_seq_one_letter_code
_entity_poly.pdbx_strand_id
1 'polypeptide(L)'
;MSAKNSVSSNENTVPTTAPEKGGSREEKKTSRETSPLGNPQKSSAGSGVPGRKIGFDAEKYVKLQAKNIKERLQKIGGKLYLEMGGKLFDDYHASRVLPGFAPDLKIRMLSELKDDLEILVAVNARDLKAKQRADIGISYEDEVLRLVDVFRAAGFKVDNVVLTQFEDDNHVARDFRRRLQKAGLKAARHRRIPGYPSDTKRIVSEDGLGKNDYVETERDLVVVTAPGPGSGKLATCLSQLYHDNRRGISSYYAKFETFPVWNLALDHPVNLAYEAATADLDDVNMIDPFHLVAYGEQTINYNRDVEVFPLLSLLLREVSGESMYKSPTDMGVNMVGYCISDDDACRDAARQEIIRRYYRALVDEKKAEAEAQASERIAIIMTKLGLSRTDRAVVEPALEKEKATHQPAAAIQLPSGEIITGKTSELLGCSSAMLLNALKVLAGIDDSVKLLSPEAIMPIQNLKTEHLGSANPRLHTDEVLIALAVSASTDQHAADALAQLRNLRGCDVHTTTILGSVDEGIFRNLQVNVTSEPKYQRKTLFRKS
;
A
#
# COMPACT_ATOMS: atom_id res chain seq x y z
N MET A 1 53.93 -29.72 -31.33
CA MET A 1 53.47 -30.91 -32.06
C MET A 1 52.02 -30.71 -32.34
N SER A 2 51.61 -30.12 -33.49
CA SER A 2 51.35 -30.74 -34.78
C SER A 2 50.28 -31.83 -34.68
N ALA A 3 49.19 -31.86 -35.38
CA ALA A 3 48.77 -31.43 -36.73
C ALA A 3 47.24 -31.45 -36.75
N LYS A 4 46.48 -30.52 -37.33
CA LYS A 4 46.06 -30.41 -38.76
C LYS A 4 45.37 -31.65 -39.37
N ASN A 5 44.11 -31.49 -39.75
CA ASN A 5 43.56 -31.62 -41.14
C ASN A 5 42.03 -31.58 -41.04
N SER A 6 41.28 -30.72 -41.64
CA SER A 6 41.00 -30.24 -43.02
C SER A 6 39.90 -31.04 -43.74
N VAL A 7 38.82 -30.31 -44.07
CA VAL A 7 38.11 -30.15 -45.37
C VAL A 7 37.16 -31.26 -45.85
N SER A 8 35.88 -30.95 -46.10
CA SER A 8 35.40 -30.73 -47.45
C SER A 8 33.91 -30.31 -47.51
N SER A 9 33.71 -29.30 -48.30
CA SER A 9 32.49 -28.75 -48.91
C SER A 9 31.71 -29.73 -49.78
N ASN A 10 30.39 -29.58 -49.87
CA ASN A 10 29.70 -29.74 -51.17
C ASN A 10 28.43 -28.87 -51.23
N GLU A 11 28.47 -27.95 -52.17
CA GLU A 11 27.36 -27.24 -52.78
C GLU A 11 26.49 -28.19 -53.61
N ASN A 12 25.18 -27.92 -53.69
CA ASN A 12 24.47 -28.08 -54.97
C ASN A 12 23.20 -27.20 -55.03
N THR A 13 23.17 -26.51 -56.09
CA THR A 13 22.35 -25.53 -56.75
C THR A 13 20.88 -25.87 -57.00
N VAL A 14 20.11 -24.77 -57.05
CA VAL A 14 18.76 -24.44 -57.59
C VAL A 14 18.39 -25.07 -58.93
N PRO A 15 17.07 -25.25 -59.30
CA PRO A 15 16.52 -24.25 -60.20
C PRO A 15 15.07 -23.77 -59.89
N THR A 16 14.89 -22.50 -60.21
CA THR A 16 13.70 -21.68 -60.45
C THR A 16 12.65 -22.26 -61.42
N THR A 17 11.36 -22.06 -61.10
CA THR A 17 10.32 -21.63 -62.09
C THR A 17 9.09 -21.07 -61.32
N ALA A 18 8.68 -19.83 -61.66
CA ALA A 18 7.33 -19.30 -61.53
C ALA A 18 6.58 -19.51 -62.87
N PRO A 19 5.22 -19.42 -62.99
CA PRO A 19 4.49 -18.18 -62.80
C PRO A 19 3.01 -18.30 -62.31
N GLU A 20 2.52 -17.15 -61.75
CA GLU A 20 1.18 -16.52 -61.84
C GLU A 20 -0.14 -17.29 -61.67
N LYS A 21 -0.98 -16.86 -60.72
CA LYS A 21 -2.20 -16.01 -60.85
C LYS A 21 -3.11 -16.11 -59.63
N GLY A 22 -3.42 -14.98 -59.00
CA GLY A 22 -4.74 -14.47 -58.72
C GLY A 22 -5.58 -15.16 -57.64
N GLY A 23 -5.74 -14.50 -56.47
CA GLY A 23 -6.76 -14.85 -55.50
C GLY A 23 -6.62 -14.00 -54.23
N SER A 24 -7.25 -12.85 -54.20
CA SER A 24 -7.40 -12.02 -53.00
C SER A 24 -8.09 -12.79 -51.88
N ARG A 25 -7.38 -13.03 -50.79
CA ARG A 25 -7.96 -13.40 -49.51
C ARG A 25 -7.55 -12.35 -48.47
N GLU A 26 -8.55 -11.62 -47.99
CA GLU A 26 -8.46 -10.73 -46.84
C GLU A 26 -7.92 -11.51 -45.63
N GLU A 27 -6.71 -11.20 -45.19
CA GLU A 27 -6.20 -11.60 -43.90
C GLU A 27 -6.87 -10.74 -42.83
N LYS A 28 -7.84 -11.31 -42.10
CA LYS A 28 -8.27 -10.82 -40.81
C LYS A 28 -7.09 -10.92 -39.85
N LYS A 29 -6.42 -9.78 -39.62
CA LYS A 29 -5.53 -9.59 -38.47
C LYS A 29 -6.37 -9.70 -37.21
N THR A 30 -6.38 -10.84 -36.54
CA THR A 30 -6.76 -10.97 -35.15
C THR A 30 -5.64 -10.37 -34.30
N SER A 31 -5.77 -9.09 -34.01
CA SER A 31 -5.03 -8.45 -32.92
C SER A 31 -5.45 -9.12 -31.60
N ARG A 32 -4.56 -9.87 -30.99
CA ARG A 32 -4.68 -10.25 -29.58
C ARG A 32 -4.58 -8.97 -28.77
N GLU A 33 -5.71 -8.41 -28.40
CA GLU A 33 -5.80 -7.43 -27.33
C GLU A 33 -5.41 -8.11 -26.01
N THR A 34 -4.20 -7.83 -25.54
CA THR A 34 -3.85 -8.01 -24.15
C THR A 34 -4.71 -7.03 -23.36
N SER A 35 -5.66 -7.53 -22.62
CA SER A 35 -6.51 -6.74 -21.73
C SER A 35 -5.65 -5.90 -20.81
N PRO A 36 -5.80 -4.56 -20.79
CA PRO A 36 -5.15 -3.72 -19.79
C PRO A 36 -5.78 -4.01 -18.44
N LEU A 37 -4.92 -4.10 -17.42
CA LEU A 37 -5.29 -4.05 -16.00
C LEU A 37 -6.39 -3.02 -15.78
N GLY A 38 -7.47 -3.46 -15.15
CA GLY A 38 -8.76 -2.81 -15.04
C GLY A 38 -8.75 -1.30 -15.03
N ASN A 39 -9.45 -0.74 -15.99
CA ASN A 39 -9.88 0.65 -16.04
C ASN A 39 -10.50 1.04 -14.68
N PRO A 40 -10.18 2.19 -14.08
CA PRO A 40 -10.89 2.67 -12.91
C PRO A 40 -12.32 3.01 -13.32
N GLN A 41 -13.19 2.00 -13.26
CA GLN A 41 -14.62 2.21 -13.44
C GLN A 41 -15.07 3.19 -12.34
N LYS A 42 -15.81 4.22 -12.76
CA LYS A 42 -16.54 5.14 -11.89
C LYS A 42 -17.18 4.35 -10.75
N SER A 43 -16.56 4.36 -9.58
CA SER A 43 -17.20 3.86 -8.37
C SER A 43 -18.29 4.86 -8.02
N SER A 44 -19.51 4.48 -8.34
CA SER A 44 -20.73 5.13 -7.84
C SER A 44 -20.68 5.22 -6.31
N ALA A 45 -21.22 6.31 -5.79
CA ALA A 45 -21.36 6.62 -4.38
C ALA A 45 -21.62 5.40 -3.50
N GLY A 46 -20.79 5.21 -2.44
CA GLY A 46 -21.00 4.22 -1.40
C GLY A 46 -19.91 3.17 -1.31
N SER A 47 -18.64 3.55 -1.06
CA SER A 47 -17.56 2.60 -0.76
C SER A 47 -17.54 2.15 0.70
N GLY A 48 -18.70 2.07 1.36
CA GLY A 48 -18.82 1.41 2.66
C GLY A 48 -18.75 -0.11 2.50
N VAL A 49 -18.02 -0.78 3.40
CA VAL A 49 -18.13 -2.23 3.55
C VAL A 49 -19.60 -2.53 3.84
N PRO A 50 -20.28 -3.41 3.07
CA PRO A 50 -21.67 -3.75 3.34
C PRO A 50 -21.86 -4.13 4.82
N GLY A 51 -22.84 -3.53 5.50
CA GLY A 51 -23.16 -3.79 6.90
C GLY A 51 -22.40 -2.94 7.94
N ARG A 52 -21.35 -2.19 7.57
CA ARG A 52 -20.67 -1.26 8.49
C ARG A 52 -21.28 0.14 8.39
N LYS A 53 -21.50 0.79 9.55
CA LYS A 53 -21.90 2.20 9.59
C LYS A 53 -20.82 3.06 8.96
N ILE A 54 -21.23 4.03 8.14
CA ILE A 54 -20.33 5.03 7.57
C ILE A 54 -20.08 6.09 8.63
N GLY A 55 -18.81 6.36 8.95
CA GLY A 55 -18.39 7.34 9.93
C GLY A 55 -17.61 8.52 9.34
N PHE A 56 -17.35 8.52 8.03
CA PHE A 56 -16.54 9.52 7.36
C PHE A 56 -17.19 10.01 6.05
N ASP A 57 -17.32 11.32 5.91
CA ASP A 57 -17.84 11.98 4.72
C ASP A 57 -16.72 12.21 3.68
N ALA A 58 -16.59 11.26 2.76
CA ALA A 58 -15.56 11.28 1.71
C ALA A 58 -15.72 12.45 0.74
N GLU A 59 -16.94 12.82 0.37
CA GLU A 59 -17.20 13.92 -0.58
C GLU A 59 -16.89 15.29 0.04
N LYS A 60 -17.27 15.49 1.30
CA LYS A 60 -16.88 16.67 2.07
C LYS A 60 -15.37 16.78 2.19
N TYR A 61 -14.67 15.65 2.47
CA TYR A 61 -13.22 15.64 2.59
C TYR A 61 -12.54 16.05 1.29
N VAL A 62 -12.91 15.46 0.17
CA VAL A 62 -12.34 15.79 -1.15
C VAL A 62 -12.42 17.30 -1.41
N LYS A 63 -13.60 17.88 -1.23
CA LYS A 63 -13.85 19.32 -1.47
C LYS A 63 -13.09 20.20 -0.49
N LEU A 64 -13.17 19.90 0.81
CA LEU A 64 -12.58 20.72 1.87
C LEU A 64 -11.05 20.71 1.82
N GLN A 65 -10.46 19.53 1.61
CA GLN A 65 -9.01 19.37 1.51
C GLN A 65 -8.45 20.07 0.25
N ALA A 66 -9.08 19.88 -0.91
CA ALA A 66 -8.69 20.56 -2.15
C ALA A 66 -8.82 22.07 -2.04
N LYS A 67 -9.93 22.56 -1.45
CA LYS A 67 -10.14 23.98 -1.18
C LYS A 67 -9.03 24.58 -0.31
N ASN A 68 -8.67 23.90 0.78
CA ASN A 68 -7.62 24.35 1.71
C ASN A 68 -6.24 24.44 1.03
N ILE A 69 -5.91 23.49 0.15
CA ILE A 69 -4.69 23.54 -0.65
C ILE A 69 -4.72 24.72 -1.64
N LYS A 70 -5.84 24.94 -2.35
CA LYS A 70 -6.00 26.10 -3.28
C LYS A 70 -5.87 27.44 -2.57
N GLU A 71 -6.52 27.60 -1.43
CA GLU A 71 -6.45 28.83 -0.63
C GLU A 71 -5.03 29.10 -0.15
N ARG A 72 -4.29 28.04 0.26
CA ARG A 72 -2.89 28.16 0.64
C ARG A 72 -2.03 28.60 -0.55
N LEU A 73 -2.20 27.98 -1.71
CA LEU A 73 -1.47 28.33 -2.93
C LEU A 73 -1.73 29.79 -3.33
N GLN A 74 -2.97 30.24 -3.30
CA GLN A 74 -3.35 31.62 -3.60
C GLN A 74 -2.77 32.64 -2.61
N LYS A 75 -2.80 32.31 -1.31
CA LYS A 75 -2.24 33.17 -0.25
C LYS A 75 -0.74 33.35 -0.37
N ILE A 76 -0.06 32.31 -0.82
CA ILE A 76 1.41 32.30 -0.98
C ILE A 76 1.84 33.12 -2.19
N GLY A 77 1.09 33.09 -3.28
CA GLY A 77 1.41 33.84 -4.51
C GLY A 77 2.70 33.37 -5.19
N GLY A 78 3.03 32.08 -5.07
CA GLY A 78 4.24 31.48 -5.63
C GLY A 78 4.08 29.96 -5.74
N LYS A 79 5.19 29.27 -5.97
CA LYS A 79 5.22 27.82 -6.12
C LYS A 79 5.09 27.10 -4.76
N LEU A 80 4.27 26.07 -4.69
CA LEU A 80 4.07 25.27 -3.47
C LEU A 80 4.54 23.83 -3.68
N TYR A 81 5.56 23.41 -2.94
CA TYR A 81 5.99 22.02 -2.83
C TYR A 81 5.22 21.34 -1.71
N LEU A 82 4.29 20.47 -2.09
CA LEU A 82 3.42 19.74 -1.16
C LEU A 82 3.97 18.32 -0.94
N GLU A 83 4.61 18.10 0.19
CA GLU A 83 5.06 16.76 0.59
C GLU A 83 3.87 15.89 0.97
N MET A 84 3.67 14.76 0.28
CA MET A 84 2.58 13.84 0.61
C MET A 84 2.99 12.88 1.73
N GLY A 85 2.28 12.97 2.83
CA GLY A 85 2.33 11.99 3.91
C GLY A 85 1.50 10.75 3.58
N GLY A 86 2.04 9.57 3.91
CA GLY A 86 1.38 8.28 3.68
C GLY A 86 1.23 7.90 2.21
N LYS A 87 0.36 6.92 1.94
CA LYS A 87 0.11 6.39 0.60
C LYS A 87 -0.94 7.19 -0.14
N LEU A 88 -0.70 7.49 -1.42
CA LEU A 88 -1.67 8.13 -2.31
C LEU A 88 -2.70 7.14 -2.85
N PHE A 89 -2.23 5.94 -3.18
CA PHE A 89 -3.06 4.78 -3.53
C PHE A 89 -2.97 3.75 -2.41
N ASP A 90 -3.96 2.89 -2.32
CA ASP A 90 -3.96 1.77 -1.40
C ASP A 90 -3.83 2.19 0.08
N ASP A 91 -4.44 3.33 0.47
CA ASP A 91 -4.47 3.77 1.87
C ASP A 91 -5.46 2.95 2.68
N TYR A 92 -5.13 1.67 2.84
CA TYR A 92 -5.95 0.73 3.58
C TYR A 92 -6.01 1.01 5.07
N HIS A 93 -5.02 1.73 5.63
CA HIS A 93 -5.11 2.12 7.04
C HIS A 93 -6.24 3.12 7.25
N ALA A 94 -6.25 4.21 6.47
CA ALA A 94 -7.31 5.21 6.54
C ALA A 94 -8.69 4.60 6.29
N SER A 95 -8.83 3.71 5.30
CA SER A 95 -10.11 3.06 5.00
C SER A 95 -10.61 2.11 6.09
N ARG A 96 -9.71 1.56 6.91
CA ARG A 96 -10.09 0.71 8.05
C ARG A 96 -10.48 1.51 9.30
N VAL A 97 -9.85 2.67 9.49
CA VAL A 97 -10.03 3.51 10.69
C VAL A 97 -11.16 4.53 10.51
N LEU A 98 -11.41 4.95 9.28
CA LEU A 98 -12.42 5.93 8.89
C LEU A 98 -13.42 5.29 7.93
N PRO A 99 -14.47 4.60 8.42
CA PRO A 99 -15.47 3.96 7.56
C PRO A 99 -16.13 4.96 6.60
N GLY A 100 -15.96 4.78 5.31
CA GLY A 100 -16.33 5.72 4.24
C GLY A 100 -15.11 6.31 3.50
N PHE A 101 -13.91 6.24 4.07
CA PHE A 101 -12.68 6.63 3.40
C PHE A 101 -12.25 5.54 2.41
N ALA A 102 -12.34 5.81 1.11
CA ALA A 102 -11.89 4.88 0.07
C ALA A 102 -10.35 4.89 -0.03
N PRO A 103 -9.68 3.75 -0.32
CA PRO A 103 -8.22 3.68 -0.44
C PRO A 103 -7.61 4.63 -1.47
N ASP A 104 -8.39 5.03 -2.49
CA ASP A 104 -8.00 5.95 -3.57
C ASP A 104 -8.46 7.41 -3.34
N LEU A 105 -9.02 7.72 -2.17
CA LEU A 105 -9.64 9.01 -1.90
C LEU A 105 -8.68 10.20 -2.06
N LYS A 106 -7.40 10.01 -1.73
CA LYS A 106 -6.37 11.05 -1.90
C LYS A 106 -6.13 11.38 -3.37
N ILE A 107 -6.19 10.40 -4.26
CA ILE A 107 -6.09 10.64 -5.71
C ILE A 107 -7.32 11.36 -6.23
N ARG A 108 -8.51 11.00 -5.76
CA ARG A 108 -9.74 11.72 -6.10
C ARG A 108 -9.66 13.19 -5.67
N MET A 109 -9.13 13.45 -4.47
CA MET A 109 -8.88 14.81 -3.99
C MET A 109 -7.87 15.57 -4.87
N LEU A 110 -6.74 14.93 -5.24
CA LEU A 110 -5.76 15.55 -6.14
C LEU A 110 -6.34 15.80 -7.54
N SER A 111 -7.32 15.02 -7.99
CA SER A 111 -7.98 15.21 -9.28
C SER A 111 -8.75 16.55 -9.36
N GLU A 112 -9.20 17.08 -8.21
CA GLU A 112 -9.80 18.43 -8.13
C GLU A 112 -8.79 19.57 -8.36
N LEU A 113 -7.48 19.24 -8.32
CA LEU A 113 -6.35 20.17 -8.47
C LEU A 113 -5.52 19.89 -9.72
N LYS A 114 -5.98 18.97 -10.58
CA LYS A 114 -5.21 18.35 -11.65
C LYS A 114 -4.55 19.34 -12.62
N ASP A 115 -5.27 20.42 -12.96
CA ASP A 115 -4.78 21.41 -13.92
C ASP A 115 -3.69 22.32 -13.35
N ASP A 116 -3.63 22.44 -12.02
CA ASP A 116 -2.69 23.30 -11.31
C ASP A 116 -1.47 22.52 -10.78
N LEU A 117 -1.48 21.17 -10.81
CA LEU A 117 -0.45 20.36 -10.18
C LEU A 117 0.37 19.52 -11.15
N GLU A 118 1.61 19.24 -10.74
CA GLU A 118 2.45 18.16 -11.27
C GLU A 118 3.03 17.32 -10.13
N ILE A 119 3.43 16.08 -10.44
CA ILE A 119 3.90 15.12 -9.43
C ILE A 119 5.39 14.83 -9.64
N LEU A 120 6.15 14.91 -8.53
CA LEU A 120 7.51 14.43 -8.40
C LEU A 120 7.51 13.12 -7.60
N VAL A 121 8.17 12.10 -8.10
CA VAL A 121 8.36 10.85 -7.35
C VAL A 121 9.78 10.80 -6.81
N ALA A 122 9.94 10.82 -5.48
CA ALA A 122 11.23 10.69 -4.82
C ALA A 122 11.47 9.24 -4.38
N VAL A 123 12.69 8.73 -4.59
CA VAL A 123 13.08 7.40 -4.13
C VAL A 123 14.52 7.40 -3.64
N ASN A 124 14.77 6.74 -2.50
CA ASN A 124 16.11 6.59 -1.98
C ASN A 124 16.90 5.57 -2.82
N ALA A 125 18.02 6.01 -3.38
CA ALA A 125 18.89 5.20 -4.23
C ALA A 125 19.42 3.93 -3.56
N ARG A 126 19.52 3.93 -2.23
CA ARG A 126 19.96 2.76 -1.44
C ARG A 126 18.87 1.71 -1.25
N ASP A 127 17.60 2.14 -1.35
CA ASP A 127 16.44 1.29 -1.06
C ASP A 127 15.88 0.59 -2.32
N LEU A 128 16.33 0.92 -3.53
CA LEU A 128 15.75 0.49 -4.81
C LEU A 128 15.46 -1.02 -4.89
N LYS A 129 16.49 -1.86 -4.70
CA LYS A 129 16.35 -3.32 -4.69
C LYS A 129 16.31 -3.91 -3.27
N ALA A 130 16.77 -3.14 -2.27
CA ALA A 130 16.89 -3.60 -0.90
C ALA A 130 15.55 -3.62 -0.17
N LYS A 131 14.61 -2.71 -0.54
CA LYS A 131 13.29 -2.61 0.08
C LYS A 131 12.18 -3.00 -0.86
N GLN A 132 11.16 -3.61 -0.28
CA GLN A 132 9.92 -3.95 -0.95
C GLN A 132 8.74 -3.28 -0.24
N ARG A 133 7.70 -2.97 -1.01
CA ARG A 133 6.41 -2.60 -0.45
C ARG A 133 5.75 -3.85 0.17
N ALA A 134 5.78 -3.93 1.49
CA ALA A 134 5.30 -5.10 2.24
C ALA A 134 3.82 -5.45 1.99
N ASP A 135 3.01 -4.45 1.58
CA ASP A 135 1.59 -4.65 1.31
C ASP A 135 1.29 -5.26 -0.07
N ILE A 136 2.17 -5.11 -1.05
CA ILE A 136 2.02 -5.65 -2.41
C ILE A 136 3.21 -6.50 -2.87
N GLY A 137 4.31 -6.54 -2.11
CA GLY A 137 5.44 -7.43 -2.34
C GLY A 137 6.32 -7.09 -3.54
N ILE A 138 6.28 -5.84 -4.05
CA ILE A 138 7.12 -5.38 -5.16
C ILE A 138 8.28 -4.51 -4.67
N SER A 139 9.39 -4.49 -5.43
CA SER A 139 10.54 -3.64 -5.13
C SER A 139 10.19 -2.15 -5.20
N TYR A 140 10.97 -1.30 -4.52
CA TYR A 140 10.78 0.16 -4.66
C TYR A 140 11.07 0.65 -6.08
N GLU A 141 11.93 -0.02 -6.84
CA GLU A 141 12.18 0.23 -8.25
C GLU A 141 10.91 0.03 -9.09
N ASP A 142 10.23 -1.09 -8.91
CA ASP A 142 9.00 -1.41 -9.64
C ASP A 142 7.82 -0.56 -9.14
N GLU A 143 7.79 -0.23 -7.84
CA GLU A 143 6.76 0.67 -7.29
C GLU A 143 6.86 2.08 -7.89
N VAL A 144 8.06 2.62 -8.09
CA VAL A 144 8.23 3.93 -8.75
C VAL A 144 7.62 3.90 -10.16
N LEU A 145 7.90 2.86 -10.94
CA LEU A 145 7.34 2.72 -12.29
C LEU A 145 5.81 2.56 -12.25
N ARG A 146 5.30 1.73 -11.33
CA ARG A 146 3.86 1.57 -11.13
C ARG A 146 3.18 2.89 -10.75
N LEU A 147 3.78 3.66 -9.84
CA LEU A 147 3.25 4.97 -9.45
C LEU A 147 3.18 5.92 -10.65
N VAL A 148 4.25 6.00 -11.46
CA VAL A 148 4.27 6.85 -12.66
C VAL A 148 3.15 6.45 -13.62
N ASP A 149 3.00 5.15 -13.90
CA ASP A 149 1.98 4.65 -14.81
C ASP A 149 0.56 4.94 -14.30
N VAL A 150 0.31 4.70 -13.02
CA VAL A 150 -1.02 4.94 -12.41
C VAL A 150 -1.35 6.44 -12.40
N PHE A 151 -0.38 7.31 -12.06
CA PHE A 151 -0.60 8.76 -12.09
C PHE A 151 -0.87 9.26 -13.51
N ARG A 152 -0.10 8.80 -14.50
CA ARG A 152 -0.30 9.16 -15.91
C ARG A 152 -1.64 8.66 -16.44
N ALA A 153 -2.04 7.44 -16.07
CA ALA A 153 -3.36 6.90 -16.42
C ALA A 153 -4.51 7.71 -15.80
N ALA A 154 -4.32 8.24 -14.59
CA ALA A 154 -5.24 9.18 -13.96
C ALA A 154 -5.18 10.60 -14.57
N GLY A 155 -4.26 10.83 -15.51
CA GLY A 155 -4.08 12.05 -16.28
C GLY A 155 -3.30 13.14 -15.54
N PHE A 156 -2.49 12.80 -14.54
CA PHE A 156 -1.58 13.74 -13.91
C PHE A 156 -0.29 13.89 -14.72
N LYS A 157 0.32 15.08 -14.64
CA LYS A 157 1.65 15.32 -15.18
C LYS A 157 2.70 14.72 -14.26
N VAL A 158 3.47 13.73 -14.76
CA VAL A 158 4.57 13.06 -14.05
C VAL A 158 5.72 12.85 -15.03
N ASP A 159 6.68 13.76 -15.02
CA ASP A 159 7.82 13.74 -15.92
C ASP A 159 9.15 13.52 -15.19
N ASN A 160 9.16 13.70 -13.88
CA ASN A 160 10.36 13.76 -13.07
C ASN A 160 10.38 12.71 -11.96
N VAL A 161 11.52 12.04 -11.80
CA VAL A 161 11.85 11.17 -10.67
C VAL A 161 13.14 11.68 -10.02
N VAL A 162 13.15 11.76 -8.69
CA VAL A 162 14.30 12.21 -7.91
C VAL A 162 14.92 11.02 -7.18
N LEU A 163 16.17 10.69 -7.53
CA LEU A 163 16.96 9.68 -6.84
C LEU A 163 17.70 10.36 -5.69
N THR A 164 17.20 10.20 -4.47
CA THR A 164 17.82 10.78 -3.26
C THR A 164 18.93 9.89 -2.74
N GLN A 165 19.84 10.42 -1.94
CA GLN A 165 21.05 9.74 -1.47
C GLN A 165 21.84 9.05 -2.60
N PHE A 166 21.86 9.69 -3.77
CA PHE A 166 22.56 9.18 -4.94
C PHE A 166 24.07 9.28 -4.75
N GLU A 167 24.76 8.18 -5.02
CA GLU A 167 26.22 8.07 -5.04
C GLU A 167 26.66 7.60 -6.43
N ASP A 168 27.72 8.18 -6.96
CA ASP A 168 28.14 7.91 -8.36
C ASP A 168 28.70 6.48 -8.55
N ASP A 169 29.11 5.80 -7.49
CA ASP A 169 29.58 4.42 -7.46
C ASP A 169 28.42 3.41 -7.32
N ASN A 170 27.22 3.86 -6.93
CA ASN A 170 26.04 2.98 -6.84
C ASN A 170 25.57 2.56 -8.24
N HIS A 171 25.97 1.37 -8.68
CA HIS A 171 25.61 0.83 -10.00
C HIS A 171 24.11 0.57 -10.15
N VAL A 172 23.41 0.13 -9.07
CA VAL A 172 21.95 -0.09 -9.09
C VAL A 172 21.22 1.22 -9.39
N ALA A 173 21.59 2.29 -8.70
CA ALA A 173 20.98 3.61 -8.90
C ALA A 173 21.26 4.17 -10.31
N ARG A 174 22.49 3.97 -10.84
CA ARG A 174 22.83 4.37 -12.22
C ARG A 174 22.03 3.60 -13.27
N ASP A 175 21.84 2.29 -13.06
CA ASP A 175 21.08 1.44 -13.97
C ASP A 175 19.61 1.80 -13.95
N PHE A 176 19.05 2.03 -12.76
CA PHE A 176 17.67 2.49 -12.61
C PHE A 176 17.47 3.87 -13.24
N ARG A 177 18.39 4.80 -13.03
CA ARG A 177 18.36 6.12 -13.69
C ARG A 177 18.29 5.98 -15.23
N ARG A 178 19.13 5.11 -15.81
CA ARG A 178 19.09 4.84 -17.26
C ARG A 178 17.76 4.21 -17.71
N ARG A 179 17.17 3.31 -16.88
CA ARG A 179 15.85 2.72 -17.12
C ARG A 179 14.75 3.78 -17.15
N LEU A 180 14.74 4.71 -16.19
CA LEU A 180 13.82 5.84 -16.14
C LEU A 180 13.94 6.73 -17.40
N GLN A 181 15.17 7.07 -17.79
CA GLN A 181 15.42 7.89 -18.99
C GLN A 181 14.94 7.21 -20.28
N LYS A 182 15.12 5.89 -20.39
CA LYS A 182 14.56 5.10 -21.52
C LYS A 182 13.02 5.07 -21.51
N ALA A 183 12.38 5.17 -20.33
CA ALA A 183 10.94 5.30 -20.20
C ALA A 183 10.42 6.75 -20.40
N GLY A 184 11.28 7.66 -20.89
CA GLY A 184 10.92 9.05 -21.16
C GLY A 184 10.78 9.93 -19.92
N LEU A 185 11.39 9.52 -18.79
CA LEU A 185 11.37 10.28 -17.54
C LEU A 185 12.69 11.03 -17.34
N LYS A 186 12.61 12.24 -16.81
CA LYS A 186 13.78 12.97 -16.29
C LYS A 186 14.13 12.40 -14.91
N ALA A 187 15.41 12.07 -14.68
CA ALA A 187 15.87 11.46 -13.44
C ALA A 187 16.96 12.31 -12.79
N ALA A 188 16.55 13.12 -11.83
CA ALA A 188 17.39 14.03 -11.05
C ALA A 188 18.14 13.28 -9.93
N ARG A 189 19.33 13.75 -9.58
CA ARG A 189 20.20 13.19 -8.54
C ARG A 189 20.26 14.13 -7.35
N HIS A 190 19.80 13.69 -6.21
CA HIS A 190 20.01 14.39 -4.95
C HIS A 190 21.03 13.60 -4.12
N ARG A 191 22.14 14.25 -3.82
CA ARG A 191 23.28 13.62 -3.15
C ARG A 191 23.11 13.61 -1.64
N ARG A 192 23.84 12.74 -0.97
CA ARG A 192 23.96 12.79 0.48
C ARG A 192 24.71 14.05 0.87
N ILE A 193 24.13 14.82 1.79
CA ILE A 193 24.75 16.04 2.33
C ILE A 193 25.53 15.64 3.59
N PRO A 194 26.88 15.75 3.60
CA PRO A 194 27.68 15.49 4.79
C PRO A 194 27.32 16.47 5.91
N GLY A 195 27.24 15.95 7.15
CA GLY A 195 26.87 16.76 8.31
C GLY A 195 25.36 16.95 8.52
N TYR A 196 24.51 16.42 7.62
CA TYR A 196 23.07 16.42 7.86
C TYR A 196 22.71 15.50 9.07
N PRO A 197 21.84 15.96 10.00
CA PRO A 197 21.08 17.22 9.98
C PRO A 197 21.74 18.38 10.75
N SER A 198 22.90 18.20 11.34
CA SER A 198 23.49 19.11 12.33
C SER A 198 24.19 20.33 11.74
N ASP A 199 24.83 20.19 10.56
CA ASP A 199 25.55 21.27 9.89
C ASP A 199 24.63 22.07 8.97
N THR A 200 23.79 22.93 9.57
CA THR A 200 22.79 23.71 8.83
C THR A 200 23.41 24.66 7.80
N LYS A 201 24.55 25.26 8.12
CA LYS A 201 25.25 26.14 7.17
C LYS A 201 25.70 25.42 5.91
N ARG A 202 26.22 24.21 6.07
CA ARG A 202 26.59 23.38 4.94
C ARG A 202 25.37 22.88 4.17
N ILE A 203 24.30 22.49 4.87
CA ILE A 203 23.07 22.04 4.22
C ILE A 203 22.55 23.10 3.25
N VAL A 204 22.48 24.38 3.67
CA VAL A 204 21.94 25.49 2.86
C VAL A 204 23.02 26.18 1.98
N SER A 205 24.04 25.46 1.58
CA SER A 205 25.13 26.00 0.74
C SER A 205 25.19 25.29 -0.61
N GLU A 206 26.07 25.83 -1.50
CA GLU A 206 26.42 25.20 -2.78
C GLU A 206 27.00 23.78 -2.59
N ASP A 207 27.68 23.54 -1.45
CA ASP A 207 28.20 22.20 -1.08
C ASP A 207 27.18 21.27 -0.47
N GLY A 208 26.00 21.78 -0.14
CA GLY A 208 24.87 21.03 0.39
C GLY A 208 23.75 20.87 -0.65
N LEU A 209 22.64 21.58 -0.44
CA LEU A 209 21.48 21.55 -1.35
C LEU A 209 21.84 21.99 -2.78
N GLY A 210 22.82 22.88 -2.94
CA GLY A 210 23.31 23.34 -4.24
C GLY A 210 23.90 22.25 -5.13
N LYS A 211 24.43 21.16 -4.56
CA LYS A 211 24.94 20.00 -5.33
C LYS A 211 23.87 19.12 -5.94
N ASN A 212 22.64 19.27 -5.52
CA ASN A 212 21.52 18.49 -6.05
C ASN A 212 21.10 19.01 -7.43
N ASP A 213 20.73 18.12 -8.32
CA ASP A 213 20.17 18.50 -9.59
C ASP A 213 18.86 19.29 -9.38
N TYR A 214 18.71 20.43 -10.02
CA TYR A 214 17.43 21.15 -10.03
C TYR A 214 16.42 20.42 -10.89
N VAL A 215 15.18 20.33 -10.42
CA VAL A 215 14.07 19.76 -11.18
C VAL A 215 13.20 20.90 -11.72
N GLU A 216 13.25 21.10 -13.02
CA GLU A 216 12.36 22.06 -13.68
C GLU A 216 10.91 21.60 -13.57
N THR A 217 10.06 22.45 -13.01
CA THR A 217 8.63 22.24 -12.84
C THR A 217 7.84 23.34 -13.53
N GLU A 218 6.70 22.98 -14.12
CA GLU A 218 5.88 23.90 -14.93
C GLU A 218 4.63 24.39 -14.18
N ARG A 219 4.23 23.69 -13.11
CA ARG A 219 3.03 24.02 -12.34
C ARG A 219 3.39 24.69 -11.02
N ASP A 220 2.45 25.49 -10.50
CA ASP A 220 2.64 26.16 -9.22
C ASP A 220 2.44 25.23 -8.02
N LEU A 221 1.65 24.17 -8.17
CA LEU A 221 1.52 23.12 -7.16
C LEU A 221 2.36 21.91 -7.57
N VAL A 222 3.39 21.60 -6.80
CA VAL A 222 4.26 20.44 -7.01
C VAL A 222 4.08 19.44 -5.89
N VAL A 223 3.44 18.32 -6.20
CA VAL A 223 3.20 17.24 -5.24
C VAL A 223 4.40 16.29 -5.20
N VAL A 224 5.05 16.15 -4.05
CA VAL A 224 6.19 15.26 -3.86
C VAL A 224 5.75 14.00 -3.14
N THR A 225 5.79 12.87 -3.84
CA THR A 225 5.40 11.54 -3.33
C THR A 225 6.53 10.54 -3.42
N ALA A 226 6.34 9.33 -2.87
CA ALA A 226 7.39 8.31 -2.81
C ALA A 226 6.80 6.90 -2.61
N PRO A 227 7.55 5.82 -2.94
CA PRO A 227 7.14 4.45 -2.69
C PRO A 227 6.98 4.10 -1.20
N GLY A 228 7.69 4.81 -0.31
CA GLY A 228 7.63 4.53 1.13
C GLY A 228 8.35 5.57 1.99
N PRO A 229 8.40 5.34 3.32
CA PRO A 229 9.09 6.21 4.26
C PRO A 229 10.61 6.24 3.97
N GLY A 230 11.29 7.33 4.38
CA GLY A 230 12.73 7.46 4.20
C GLY A 230 13.19 7.71 2.75
N SER A 231 12.28 7.91 1.81
CA SER A 231 12.61 8.16 0.39
C SER A 231 13.15 9.57 0.09
N GLY A 232 13.20 10.48 1.09
CA GLY A 232 13.80 11.79 0.95
C GLY A 232 12.88 12.88 0.38
N LYS A 233 11.56 12.77 0.56
CA LYS A 233 10.58 13.77 0.10
C LYS A 233 10.88 15.18 0.64
N LEU A 234 11.05 15.32 1.96
CA LEU A 234 11.39 16.60 2.58
C LEU A 234 12.69 17.19 2.00
N ALA A 235 13.74 16.38 1.88
CA ALA A 235 15.02 16.82 1.30
C ALA A 235 14.87 17.26 -0.17
N THR A 236 13.97 16.61 -0.92
CA THR A 236 13.61 17.00 -2.28
C THR A 236 12.94 18.38 -2.29
N CYS A 237 11.95 18.61 -1.42
CA CYS A 237 11.28 19.90 -1.29
C CYS A 237 12.28 21.00 -0.93
N LEU A 238 13.11 20.81 0.10
CA LEU A 238 14.12 21.77 0.53
C LEU A 238 15.14 22.09 -0.58
N SER A 239 15.55 21.08 -1.36
CA SER A 239 16.45 21.28 -2.49
C SER A 239 15.81 22.14 -3.58
N GLN A 240 14.55 21.90 -3.88
CA GLN A 240 13.80 22.71 -4.85
C GLN A 240 13.64 24.15 -4.38
N LEU A 241 13.24 24.35 -3.12
CA LEU A 241 13.17 25.69 -2.50
C LEU A 241 14.49 26.43 -2.59
N TYR A 242 15.62 25.77 -2.27
CA TYR A 242 16.95 26.37 -2.38
C TYR A 242 17.26 26.84 -3.80
N HIS A 243 17.03 25.98 -4.79
CA HIS A 243 17.30 26.30 -6.18
C HIS A 243 16.35 27.36 -6.74
N ASP A 244 15.08 27.34 -6.37
CA ASP A 244 14.10 28.37 -6.76
C ASP A 244 14.48 29.74 -6.22
N ASN A 245 14.80 29.81 -4.91
CA ASN A 245 15.22 31.05 -4.28
C ASN A 245 16.47 31.67 -4.99
N ARG A 246 17.46 30.81 -5.32
CA ARG A 246 18.65 31.23 -6.09
C ARG A 246 18.32 31.74 -7.50
N ARG A 247 17.17 31.40 -8.04
CA ARG A 247 16.65 31.85 -9.35
C ARG A 247 15.67 33.01 -9.24
N GLY A 248 15.42 33.49 -8.02
CA GLY A 248 14.43 34.55 -7.79
C GLY A 248 12.98 34.08 -7.93
N ILE A 249 12.74 32.75 -7.84
CA ILE A 249 11.40 32.15 -7.86
C ILE A 249 10.91 32.05 -6.43
N SER A 250 9.76 32.67 -6.14
CA SER A 250 9.10 32.51 -4.84
C SER A 250 8.53 31.11 -4.71
N SER A 251 8.98 30.34 -3.72
CA SER A 251 8.52 28.99 -3.49
C SER A 251 8.43 28.65 -2.01
N TYR A 252 7.51 27.72 -1.68
CA TYR A 252 7.13 27.41 -0.31
C TYR A 252 6.95 25.90 -0.14
N TYR A 253 7.00 25.45 1.11
CA TYR A 253 6.82 24.07 1.52
C TYR A 253 5.52 23.90 2.27
N ALA A 254 4.81 22.78 2.07
CA ALA A 254 3.76 22.32 2.95
C ALA A 254 3.74 20.80 3.03
N LYS A 255 3.16 20.26 4.10
CA LYS A 255 3.03 18.83 4.33
C LYS A 255 1.56 18.42 4.31
N PHE A 256 1.21 17.47 3.44
CA PHE A 256 -0.11 16.86 3.44
C PHE A 256 -0.13 15.70 4.44
N GLU A 257 -1.10 15.69 5.32
CA GLU A 257 -1.25 14.66 6.33
C GLU A 257 -2.69 14.16 6.40
N THR A 258 -2.82 12.88 6.79
CA THR A 258 -4.11 12.26 7.11
C THR A 258 -4.17 11.96 8.60
N PHE A 259 -3.06 11.53 9.16
CA PHE A 259 -2.87 11.21 10.57
C PHE A 259 -1.59 11.86 11.10
N PRO A 260 -1.54 12.20 12.41
CA PRO A 260 -2.66 12.16 13.35
C PRO A 260 -3.75 13.15 12.96
N VAL A 261 -4.97 12.93 13.42
CA VAL A 261 -6.09 13.86 13.19
C VAL A 261 -6.00 14.97 14.22
N TRP A 262 -5.69 16.19 13.77
CA TRP A 262 -5.25 17.30 14.62
C TRP A 262 -6.25 17.75 15.68
N ASN A 263 -7.54 17.76 15.33
CA ASN A 263 -8.62 18.26 16.18
C ASN A 263 -9.37 17.16 16.94
N LEU A 264 -8.81 15.95 17.01
CA LEU A 264 -9.27 14.90 17.92
C LEU A 264 -8.41 14.90 19.20
N ALA A 265 -8.92 14.32 20.27
CA ALA A 265 -8.17 14.15 21.50
C ALA A 265 -6.93 13.24 21.30
N LEU A 266 -5.90 13.44 22.13
CA LEU A 266 -4.65 12.65 22.08
C LEU A 266 -4.93 11.15 22.24
N ASP A 267 -5.87 10.79 23.12
CA ASP A 267 -6.26 9.42 23.43
C ASP A 267 -7.44 8.92 22.59
N HIS A 268 -7.82 9.66 21.56
CA HIS A 268 -8.88 9.24 20.67
C HIS A 268 -8.47 7.96 19.91
N PRO A 269 -9.33 6.91 19.84
CA PRO A 269 -8.97 5.65 19.20
C PRO A 269 -8.44 5.79 17.78
N VAL A 270 -8.94 6.75 17.00
CA VAL A 270 -8.45 7.03 15.62
C VAL A 270 -6.97 7.42 15.61
N ASN A 271 -6.54 8.30 16.53
CA ASN A 271 -5.14 8.71 16.65
C ASN A 271 -4.28 7.56 17.22
N LEU A 272 -4.79 6.83 18.20
CA LEU A 272 -4.09 5.66 18.76
C LEU A 272 -3.97 4.50 17.78
N ALA A 273 -4.91 4.34 16.84
CA ALA A 273 -4.81 3.33 15.77
C ALA A 273 -3.66 3.64 14.81
N TYR A 274 -3.36 4.91 14.58
CA TYR A 274 -2.20 5.29 13.77
C TYR A 274 -0.88 5.06 14.55
N GLU A 275 -0.84 5.40 15.83
CA GLU A 275 0.30 5.08 16.70
C GLU A 275 0.57 3.56 16.73
N ALA A 276 -0.49 2.74 16.84
CA ALA A 276 -0.36 1.29 16.71
C ALA A 276 0.11 0.83 15.31
N ALA A 277 -0.16 1.61 14.26
CA ALA A 277 0.26 1.30 12.89
C ALA A 277 1.73 1.64 12.62
N THR A 278 2.33 2.49 13.43
CA THR A 278 3.72 2.98 13.35
C THR A 278 4.54 2.63 14.59
N ALA A 279 4.09 1.64 15.36
CA ALA A 279 4.74 1.20 16.59
C ALA A 279 6.19 0.71 16.39
N ASP A 280 6.51 0.23 15.18
CA ASP A 280 7.86 -0.16 14.74
C ASP A 280 8.76 1.03 14.39
N LEU A 281 8.20 2.24 14.23
CA LEU A 281 8.92 3.48 13.88
C LEU A 281 9.10 4.43 15.07
N ASP A 282 8.65 4.06 16.26
CA ASP A 282 8.64 4.91 17.46
C ASP A 282 7.84 6.21 17.32
N ASP A 283 6.90 6.27 16.40
CA ASP A 283 6.02 7.41 16.24
C ASP A 283 4.96 7.42 17.37
N VAL A 284 4.97 8.47 18.17
CA VAL A 284 4.03 8.69 19.27
C VAL A 284 3.30 10.00 19.04
N ASN A 285 1.99 10.00 19.25
CA ASN A 285 1.19 11.21 19.19
C ASN A 285 1.45 12.08 20.41
N MET A 286 1.54 13.39 20.17
CA MET A 286 1.71 14.38 21.25
C MET A 286 0.97 15.68 20.92
N ILE A 287 0.70 16.47 21.93
CA ILE A 287 0.21 17.83 21.74
C ILE A 287 1.35 18.64 21.11
N ASP A 288 1.06 19.38 20.04
CA ASP A 288 2.00 20.29 19.41
C ASP A 288 2.26 21.52 20.33
N PRO A 289 3.41 21.58 21.00
CA PRO A 289 3.70 22.66 21.94
C PRO A 289 3.92 24.00 21.24
N PHE A 290 4.40 23.99 19.98
CA PHE A 290 4.61 25.21 19.21
C PHE A 290 3.27 25.82 18.79
N HIS A 291 2.31 24.99 18.39
CA HIS A 291 0.97 25.45 18.02
C HIS A 291 0.22 26.00 19.24
N LEU A 292 0.30 25.30 20.35
CA LEU A 292 -0.29 25.75 21.60
C LEU A 292 0.28 27.13 22.03
N VAL A 293 1.61 27.32 21.95
CA VAL A 293 2.24 28.59 22.32
C VAL A 293 1.89 29.72 21.34
N ALA A 294 1.82 29.40 20.02
CA ALA A 294 1.59 30.41 18.99
C ALA A 294 0.13 30.87 18.89
N TYR A 295 -0.83 30.00 19.19
CA TYR A 295 -2.25 30.22 18.91
C TYR A 295 -3.18 29.96 20.11
N GLY A 296 -2.70 29.35 21.20
CA GLY A 296 -3.53 28.95 22.34
C GLY A 296 -4.43 27.75 22.05
N GLU A 297 -4.22 27.05 20.93
CA GLU A 297 -5.02 25.92 20.48
C GLU A 297 -4.25 24.62 20.64
N GLN A 298 -4.93 23.59 21.17
CA GLN A 298 -4.37 22.24 21.27
C GLN A 298 -4.60 21.49 19.95
N THR A 299 -3.50 21.04 19.34
CA THR A 299 -3.51 20.17 18.15
C THR A 299 -2.63 18.96 18.40
N ILE A 300 -2.93 17.86 17.76
CA ILE A 300 -2.15 16.61 17.87
C ILE A 300 -1.21 16.49 16.69
N ASN A 301 0.05 16.17 16.98
CA ASN A 301 1.06 15.93 15.94
C ASN A 301 1.97 14.76 16.37
N TYR A 302 2.92 14.35 15.54
CA TYR A 302 3.91 13.34 15.91
C TYR A 302 5.06 13.94 16.71
N ASN A 303 5.59 13.14 17.64
CA ASN A 303 6.87 13.47 18.30
C ASN A 303 7.95 13.85 17.28
N ARG A 304 8.13 13.07 16.23
CA ARG A 304 9.16 13.30 15.19
C ARG A 304 8.99 14.64 14.47
N ASP A 305 7.78 15.02 14.11
CA ASP A 305 7.52 16.30 13.44
C ASP A 305 7.73 17.48 14.40
N VAL A 306 7.35 17.32 15.67
CA VAL A 306 7.57 18.32 16.73
C VAL A 306 9.07 18.50 17.02
N GLU A 307 9.82 17.40 17.12
CA GLU A 307 11.27 17.41 17.39
C GLU A 307 12.07 18.01 16.23
N VAL A 308 11.66 17.74 15.00
CA VAL A 308 12.35 18.24 13.78
C VAL A 308 11.97 19.68 13.45
N PHE A 309 10.84 20.20 13.95
CA PHE A 309 10.33 21.52 13.59
C PHE A 309 11.32 22.67 13.80
N PRO A 310 12.09 22.79 14.92
CA PRO A 310 13.04 23.86 15.12
C PRO A 310 14.12 23.88 14.02
N LEU A 311 14.62 22.70 13.65
CA LEU A 311 15.61 22.57 12.57
C LEU A 311 15.00 22.92 11.22
N LEU A 312 13.80 22.40 10.92
CA LEU A 312 13.12 22.66 9.66
C LEU A 312 12.78 24.14 9.50
N SER A 313 12.27 24.78 10.57
CA SER A 313 12.02 26.23 10.59
C SER A 313 13.29 27.06 10.34
N LEU A 314 14.43 26.64 10.92
CA LEU A 314 15.72 27.27 10.66
C LEU A 314 16.13 27.11 9.19
N LEU A 315 16.06 25.89 8.63
CA LEU A 315 16.41 25.64 7.23
C LEU A 315 15.52 26.42 6.26
N LEU A 316 14.21 26.47 6.51
CA LEU A 316 13.29 27.26 5.69
C LEU A 316 13.63 28.75 5.73
N ARG A 317 13.95 29.29 6.92
CA ARG A 317 14.38 30.69 7.05
C ARG A 317 15.70 30.97 6.33
N GLU A 318 16.69 30.11 6.44
CA GLU A 318 17.97 30.25 5.76
C GLU A 318 17.84 30.17 4.23
N VAL A 319 16.88 29.36 3.72
CA VAL A 319 16.63 29.23 2.28
C VAL A 319 15.79 30.37 1.73
N SER A 320 14.70 30.77 2.43
CA SER A 320 13.69 31.69 1.91
C SER A 320 13.78 33.12 2.52
N GLY A 321 14.67 33.33 3.48
CA GLY A 321 14.80 34.60 4.22
C GLY A 321 13.88 34.76 5.41
N GLU A 322 12.75 34.03 5.43
CA GLU A 322 11.77 34.02 6.55
C GLU A 322 11.14 32.66 6.73
N SER A 323 10.68 32.35 7.93
CA SER A 323 9.81 31.21 8.19
C SER A 323 8.39 31.69 8.39
N MET A 324 7.50 31.30 7.49
CA MET A 324 6.08 31.64 7.59
C MET A 324 5.35 30.75 8.61
N TYR A 325 5.97 29.68 9.11
CA TYR A 325 5.36 28.69 9.99
C TYR A 325 5.78 28.88 11.44
N LYS A 326 4.82 28.86 12.34
CA LYS A 326 5.05 28.96 13.79
C LYS A 326 4.99 27.59 14.49
N SER A 327 4.47 26.56 13.80
CA SER A 327 4.35 25.21 14.32
C SER A 327 4.40 24.16 13.20
N PRO A 328 4.69 22.87 13.52
CA PRO A 328 4.55 21.80 12.56
C PRO A 328 3.09 21.66 12.03
N THR A 329 2.08 21.95 12.86
CA THR A 329 0.67 21.97 12.43
C THR A 329 0.41 23.03 11.36
N ASP A 330 1.02 24.21 11.46
CA ASP A 330 0.91 25.25 10.43
C ASP A 330 1.42 24.81 9.06
N MET A 331 2.49 24.02 9.04
CA MET A 331 3.05 23.50 7.78
C MET A 331 2.14 22.49 7.12
N GLY A 332 1.30 21.85 7.92
CA GLY A 332 0.45 20.78 7.46
C GLY A 332 -0.84 21.24 6.77
N VAL A 333 -1.44 20.31 6.03
CA VAL A 333 -2.82 20.44 5.49
C VAL A 333 -3.55 19.16 5.84
N ASN A 334 -4.51 19.23 6.77
CA ASN A 334 -5.28 18.07 7.24
C ASN A 334 -6.71 18.46 7.62
N MET A 335 -7.67 18.04 6.81
CA MET A 335 -9.10 18.32 7.01
C MET A 335 -9.89 17.08 7.47
N VAL A 336 -9.20 16.00 7.84
CA VAL A 336 -9.82 14.70 8.17
C VAL A 336 -10.83 14.84 9.31
N GLY A 337 -10.46 15.45 10.42
CA GLY A 337 -11.32 15.53 11.60
C GLY A 337 -12.60 16.35 11.39
N TYR A 338 -12.60 17.26 10.42
CA TYR A 338 -13.80 18.03 10.04
C TYR A 338 -14.78 17.24 9.16
N CYS A 339 -14.38 16.02 8.74
CA CYS A 339 -15.15 15.15 7.86
C CYS A 339 -15.63 13.87 8.54
N ILE A 340 -15.39 13.72 9.84
CA ILE A 340 -15.99 12.66 10.65
C ILE A 340 -17.47 12.99 10.84
N SER A 341 -18.36 12.11 10.41
CA SER A 341 -19.81 12.25 10.46
C SER A 341 -20.46 11.39 11.54
N ASP A 342 -19.83 10.28 11.92
CA ASP A 342 -20.20 9.42 13.04
C ASP A 342 -18.92 9.00 13.78
N ASP A 343 -18.69 9.64 14.94
CA ASP A 343 -17.48 9.42 15.73
C ASP A 343 -17.44 8.02 16.35
N ASP A 344 -18.59 7.49 16.77
CA ASP A 344 -18.66 6.15 17.35
C ASP A 344 -18.29 5.07 16.33
N ALA A 345 -18.77 5.20 15.08
CA ALA A 345 -18.37 4.31 14.00
C ALA A 345 -16.85 4.36 13.73
N CYS A 346 -16.23 5.54 13.78
CA CYS A 346 -14.78 5.69 13.64
C CYS A 346 -14.02 5.12 14.84
N ARG A 347 -14.51 5.32 16.08
CA ARG A 347 -13.94 4.74 17.29
C ARG A 347 -13.94 3.21 17.26
N ASP A 348 -15.06 2.61 16.87
CA ASP A 348 -15.18 1.15 16.81
C ASP A 348 -14.27 0.58 15.71
N ALA A 349 -14.22 1.19 14.54
CA ALA A 349 -13.33 0.79 13.46
C ALA A 349 -11.85 0.92 13.87
N ALA A 350 -11.48 1.99 14.58
CA ALA A 350 -10.13 2.21 15.09
C ALA A 350 -9.73 1.15 16.13
N ARG A 351 -10.63 0.79 17.06
CA ARG A 351 -10.40 -0.30 18.03
C ARG A 351 -10.13 -1.63 17.34
N GLN A 352 -10.92 -1.97 16.31
CA GLN A 352 -10.69 -3.19 15.53
C GLN A 352 -9.35 -3.17 14.77
N GLU A 353 -8.92 -2.01 14.25
CA GLU A 353 -7.61 -1.87 13.61
C GLU A 353 -6.46 -2.01 14.61
N ILE A 354 -6.58 -1.48 15.84
CA ILE A 354 -5.58 -1.66 16.91
C ILE A 354 -5.40 -3.14 17.23
N ILE A 355 -6.49 -3.89 17.43
CA ILE A 355 -6.44 -5.35 17.69
C ILE A 355 -5.80 -6.06 16.48
N ARG A 356 -6.14 -5.68 15.26
CA ARG A 356 -5.54 -6.27 14.05
C ARG A 356 -4.03 -6.01 13.98
N ARG A 357 -3.57 -4.81 14.35
CA ARG A 357 -2.15 -4.46 14.40
C ARG A 357 -1.41 -5.25 15.47
N TYR A 358 -2.04 -5.45 16.62
CA TYR A 358 -1.48 -6.28 17.68
C TYR A 358 -1.21 -7.72 17.21
N TYR A 359 -2.21 -8.37 16.57
CA TYR A 359 -2.01 -9.71 16.01
C TYR A 359 -0.92 -9.73 14.93
N ARG A 360 -0.86 -8.69 14.10
CA ARG A 360 0.17 -8.57 13.08
C ARG A 360 1.57 -8.51 13.71
N ALA A 361 1.76 -7.66 14.69
CA ALA A 361 3.03 -7.55 15.42
C ALA A 361 3.46 -8.88 16.04
N LEU A 362 2.53 -9.59 16.72
CA LEU A 362 2.81 -10.91 17.29
C LEU A 362 3.22 -11.95 16.23
N VAL A 363 2.62 -11.91 15.04
CA VAL A 363 2.98 -12.81 13.93
C VAL A 363 4.35 -12.46 13.36
N ASP A 364 4.63 -11.17 13.15
CA ASP A 364 5.91 -10.70 12.61
C ASP A 364 7.07 -11.01 13.58
N GLU A 365 6.88 -10.82 14.87
CA GLU A 365 7.81 -11.26 15.93
C GLU A 365 8.01 -12.78 15.91
N LYS A 366 6.93 -13.55 15.76
CA LYS A 366 7.02 -15.03 15.67
C LYS A 366 7.77 -15.49 14.43
N LYS A 367 7.69 -14.76 13.33
CA LYS A 367 8.46 -15.00 12.11
C LYS A 367 9.88 -14.46 12.19
N ALA A 368 10.25 -13.74 13.26
CA ALA A 368 11.49 -12.98 13.43
C ALA A 368 11.70 -11.89 12.35
N GLU A 369 10.60 -11.33 11.86
CA GLU A 369 10.59 -10.24 10.88
C GLU A 369 10.53 -8.85 11.55
N ALA A 370 10.27 -8.80 12.88
CA ALA A 370 10.23 -7.59 13.70
C ALA A 370 10.74 -7.86 15.12
N GLU A 371 11.13 -6.78 15.81
CA GLU A 371 11.50 -6.82 17.22
C GLU A 371 10.26 -6.88 18.13
N ALA A 372 10.38 -7.49 19.32
CA ALA A 372 9.29 -7.69 20.27
C ALA A 372 8.66 -6.39 20.82
N GLN A 373 9.30 -5.24 20.61
CA GLN A 373 8.84 -3.95 21.13
C GLN A 373 7.51 -3.46 20.53
N ALA A 374 7.22 -3.82 19.26
CA ALA A 374 6.01 -3.34 18.60
C ALA A 374 4.73 -3.91 19.21
N SER A 375 4.70 -5.22 19.53
CA SER A 375 3.53 -5.82 20.16
C SER A 375 3.32 -5.30 21.60
N GLU A 376 4.40 -5.08 22.36
CA GLU A 376 4.33 -4.53 23.71
C GLU A 376 3.73 -3.12 23.72
N ARG A 377 4.14 -2.25 22.79
CA ARG A 377 3.58 -0.89 22.65
C ARG A 377 2.10 -0.93 22.29
N ILE A 378 1.72 -1.77 21.37
CA ILE A 378 0.30 -1.92 20.98
C ILE A 378 -0.51 -2.49 22.15
N ALA A 379 0.06 -3.40 22.96
CA ALA A 379 -0.59 -3.92 24.17
C ALA A 379 -0.85 -2.81 25.21
N ILE A 380 0.07 -1.84 25.36
CA ILE A 380 -0.13 -0.66 26.20
C ILE A 380 -1.31 0.19 25.70
N ILE A 381 -1.38 0.42 24.37
CA ILE A 381 -2.51 1.14 23.75
C ILE A 381 -3.82 0.38 23.99
N MET A 382 -3.83 -0.94 23.81
CA MET A 382 -5.01 -1.77 24.07
C MET A 382 -5.45 -1.68 25.54
N THR A 383 -4.50 -1.75 26.48
CA THR A 383 -4.77 -1.58 27.92
C THR A 383 -5.37 -0.22 28.24
N LYS A 384 -4.83 0.86 27.66
CA LYS A 384 -5.35 2.23 27.83
C LYS A 384 -6.80 2.36 27.34
N LEU A 385 -7.17 1.64 26.29
CA LEU A 385 -8.52 1.63 25.72
C LEU A 385 -9.45 0.56 26.32
N GLY A 386 -8.97 -0.27 27.25
CA GLY A 386 -9.71 -1.39 27.82
C GLY A 386 -10.04 -2.49 26.80
N LEU A 387 -9.17 -2.68 25.77
CA LEU A 387 -9.40 -3.66 24.71
C LEU A 387 -8.80 -5.02 25.03
N SER A 388 -9.56 -6.07 24.71
CA SER A 388 -9.13 -7.46 24.68
C SER A 388 -8.93 -7.95 23.23
N ARG A 389 -8.13 -8.98 23.06
CA ARG A 389 -7.97 -9.66 21.76
C ARG A 389 -9.28 -10.24 21.25
N THR A 390 -10.14 -10.70 22.17
CA THR A 390 -11.44 -11.31 21.89
C THR A 390 -12.54 -10.30 21.55
N ASP A 391 -12.29 -8.99 21.70
CA ASP A 391 -13.22 -7.95 21.20
C ASP A 391 -13.31 -7.91 19.67
N ARG A 392 -12.46 -8.69 18.98
CA ARG A 392 -12.61 -8.98 17.56
C ARG A 392 -13.49 -10.22 17.40
N ALA A 393 -14.72 -10.03 16.94
CA ALA A 393 -15.80 -11.02 16.92
C ALA A 393 -15.45 -12.39 16.31
N VAL A 394 -14.51 -12.44 15.37
CA VAL A 394 -14.09 -13.68 14.68
C VAL A 394 -13.06 -14.51 15.46
N VAL A 395 -12.50 -13.98 16.56
CA VAL A 395 -11.43 -14.65 17.32
C VAL A 395 -11.96 -15.84 18.10
N GLU A 396 -12.94 -15.62 18.98
CA GLU A 396 -13.50 -16.70 19.80
C GLU A 396 -14.09 -17.83 18.95
N PRO A 397 -14.92 -17.60 17.90
CA PRO A 397 -15.45 -18.67 17.07
C PRO A 397 -14.39 -19.52 16.37
N ALA A 398 -13.27 -18.91 15.96
CA ALA A 398 -12.16 -19.66 15.38
C ALA A 398 -11.46 -20.55 16.42
N LEU A 399 -11.20 -20.02 17.63
CA LEU A 399 -10.57 -20.76 18.72
C LEU A 399 -11.47 -21.89 19.25
N GLU A 400 -12.76 -21.65 19.39
CA GLU A 400 -13.74 -22.67 19.78
C GLU A 400 -13.81 -23.80 18.74
N LYS A 401 -13.82 -23.45 17.45
CA LYS A 401 -13.80 -24.43 16.37
C LYS A 401 -12.53 -25.30 16.40
N GLU A 402 -11.37 -24.69 16.64
CA GLU A 402 -10.11 -25.42 16.82
C GLU A 402 -10.18 -26.34 18.03
N LYS A 403 -10.67 -25.84 19.18
CA LYS A 403 -10.81 -26.61 20.42
C LYS A 403 -11.75 -27.82 20.25
N ALA A 404 -12.87 -27.61 19.57
CA ALA A 404 -13.88 -28.68 19.35
C ALA A 404 -13.40 -29.75 18.37
N THR A 405 -12.56 -29.39 17.39
CA THR A 405 -12.16 -30.29 16.30
C THR A 405 -10.72 -30.78 16.40
N HIS A 406 -9.92 -30.19 17.30
CA HIS A 406 -8.47 -30.44 17.41
C HIS A 406 -7.71 -30.21 16.08
N GLN A 407 -8.26 -29.40 15.20
CA GLN A 407 -7.69 -29.04 13.90
C GLN A 407 -7.59 -27.53 13.77
N PRO A 408 -6.57 -26.98 13.08
CA PRO A 408 -6.53 -25.55 12.77
C PRO A 408 -7.85 -25.10 12.17
N ALA A 409 -8.31 -23.94 12.61
CA ALA A 409 -9.59 -23.37 12.22
C ALA A 409 -9.47 -21.92 11.77
N ALA A 410 -10.48 -21.44 11.06
CA ALA A 410 -10.63 -20.06 10.65
C ALA A 410 -12.09 -19.63 10.81
N ALA A 411 -12.30 -18.33 11.03
CA ALA A 411 -13.62 -17.71 11.06
C ALA A 411 -13.62 -16.41 10.26
N ILE A 412 -14.73 -16.13 9.60
CA ILE A 412 -14.98 -14.87 8.87
C ILE A 412 -16.32 -14.31 9.30
N GLN A 413 -16.38 -12.99 9.50
CA GLN A 413 -17.63 -12.27 9.71
C GLN A 413 -18.12 -11.68 8.39
N LEU A 414 -19.28 -12.11 7.96
CA LEU A 414 -19.95 -11.64 6.75
C LEU A 414 -20.54 -10.23 6.94
N PRO A 415 -20.90 -9.52 5.85
CA PRO A 415 -21.57 -8.22 5.94
C PRO A 415 -22.89 -8.22 6.72
N SER A 416 -23.57 -9.34 6.80
CA SER A 416 -24.75 -9.55 7.64
C SER A 416 -24.48 -9.55 9.15
N GLY A 417 -23.20 -9.64 9.55
CA GLY A 417 -22.78 -9.88 10.93
C GLY A 417 -22.65 -11.37 11.29
N GLU A 418 -23.11 -12.27 10.44
CA GLU A 418 -23.01 -13.73 10.62
C GLU A 418 -21.54 -14.18 10.58
N ILE A 419 -21.17 -15.12 11.46
CA ILE A 419 -19.82 -15.66 11.54
C ILE A 419 -19.79 -17.07 11.00
N ILE A 420 -18.99 -17.27 9.95
CA ILE A 420 -18.81 -18.54 9.29
C ILE A 420 -17.45 -19.11 9.63
N THR A 421 -17.40 -20.39 9.98
CA THR A 421 -16.16 -21.09 10.34
C THR A 421 -15.76 -22.14 9.32
N GLY A 422 -14.46 -22.44 9.27
CA GLY A 422 -13.88 -23.57 8.56
C GLY A 422 -12.77 -24.22 9.37
N LYS A 423 -12.55 -25.52 9.17
CA LYS A 423 -11.45 -26.27 9.80
C LYS A 423 -10.59 -26.97 8.75
N THR A 424 -9.35 -27.25 9.10
CA THR A 424 -8.49 -28.09 8.28
C THR A 424 -9.05 -29.51 8.20
N SER A 425 -9.09 -30.07 6.99
CA SER A 425 -9.49 -31.44 6.67
C SER A 425 -8.38 -32.13 5.87
N GLU A 426 -8.63 -33.32 5.36
CA GLU A 426 -7.72 -34.03 4.46
C GLU A 426 -7.65 -33.34 3.08
N LEU A 427 -8.74 -32.69 2.66
CA LEU A 427 -8.86 -32.06 1.35
C LEU A 427 -8.42 -30.59 1.34
N LEU A 428 -8.77 -29.85 2.39
CA LEU A 428 -8.69 -28.37 2.41
C LEU A 428 -7.97 -27.85 3.66
N GLY A 429 -7.22 -26.76 3.52
CA GLY A 429 -6.79 -25.94 4.65
C GLY A 429 -7.98 -25.21 5.30
N CYS A 430 -7.85 -24.76 6.56
CA CYS A 430 -8.93 -24.08 7.28
C CYS A 430 -9.39 -22.79 6.57
N SER A 431 -8.47 -22.04 5.98
CA SER A 431 -8.75 -20.82 5.21
C SER A 431 -9.61 -21.11 3.99
N SER A 432 -9.27 -22.17 3.24
CA SER A 432 -9.99 -22.63 2.05
C SER A 432 -11.40 -23.13 2.40
N ALA A 433 -11.51 -23.91 3.48
CA ALA A 433 -12.81 -24.43 3.95
C ALA A 433 -13.73 -23.29 4.42
N MET A 434 -13.21 -22.34 5.22
CA MET A 434 -13.93 -21.15 5.65
C MET A 434 -14.39 -20.32 4.45
N LEU A 435 -13.50 -20.09 3.46
CA LEU A 435 -13.79 -19.32 2.26
C LEU A 435 -14.95 -19.91 1.47
N LEU A 436 -14.92 -21.22 1.18
CA LEU A 436 -16.02 -21.90 0.49
C LEU A 436 -17.34 -21.84 1.27
N ASN A 437 -17.30 -22.05 2.58
CA ASN A 437 -18.48 -21.94 3.43
C ASN A 437 -19.07 -20.53 3.41
N ALA A 438 -18.22 -19.51 3.47
CA ALA A 438 -18.64 -18.11 3.37
C ALA A 438 -19.31 -17.80 2.02
N LEU A 439 -18.73 -18.27 0.92
CA LEU A 439 -19.30 -18.10 -0.43
C LEU A 439 -20.64 -18.79 -0.58
N LYS A 440 -20.82 -20.00 0.00
CA LYS A 440 -22.10 -20.70 0.04
C LYS A 440 -23.19 -19.89 0.74
N VAL A 441 -22.89 -19.40 1.94
CA VAL A 441 -23.86 -18.59 2.72
C VAL A 441 -24.23 -17.32 1.98
N LEU A 442 -23.23 -16.60 1.41
CA LEU A 442 -23.48 -15.39 0.62
C LEU A 442 -24.32 -15.63 -0.64
N ALA A 443 -24.21 -16.82 -1.22
CA ALA A 443 -25.00 -17.23 -2.39
C ALA A 443 -26.37 -17.86 -2.02
N GLY A 444 -26.67 -18.05 -0.73
CA GLY A 444 -27.90 -18.74 -0.29
C GLY A 444 -27.93 -20.22 -0.66
N ILE A 445 -26.77 -20.86 -0.78
CA ILE A 445 -26.63 -22.29 -1.14
C ILE A 445 -26.67 -23.13 0.13
N ASP A 446 -27.48 -24.21 0.11
CA ASP A 446 -27.62 -25.12 1.23
C ASP A 446 -26.27 -25.78 1.61
N ASP A 447 -26.07 -26.03 2.91
CA ASP A 447 -24.80 -26.56 3.41
C ASP A 447 -24.50 -27.99 2.90
N SER A 448 -25.49 -28.78 2.55
CA SER A 448 -25.32 -30.11 1.97
C SER A 448 -24.73 -30.12 0.56
N VAL A 449 -24.83 -28.98 -0.19
CA VAL A 449 -24.28 -28.84 -1.54
C VAL A 449 -22.77 -28.77 -1.49
N LYS A 450 -22.06 -29.59 -2.22
CA LYS A 450 -20.61 -29.56 -2.37
C LYS A 450 -20.25 -28.73 -3.58
N LEU A 451 -19.66 -27.56 -3.37
CA LEU A 451 -19.19 -26.68 -4.46
C LEU A 451 -18.04 -27.28 -5.28
N LEU A 452 -17.24 -28.12 -4.65
CA LEU A 452 -16.16 -28.87 -5.26
C LEU A 452 -16.35 -30.36 -4.93
N SER A 453 -16.40 -31.18 -5.95
CA SER A 453 -16.46 -32.65 -5.75
C SER A 453 -15.04 -33.18 -5.43
N PRO A 454 -14.95 -34.35 -4.75
CA PRO A 454 -13.67 -35.04 -4.56
C PRO A 454 -12.93 -35.28 -5.88
N GLU A 455 -13.68 -35.56 -6.95
CA GLU A 455 -13.16 -35.81 -8.30
C GLU A 455 -12.52 -34.56 -8.91
N ALA A 456 -13.00 -33.38 -8.57
CA ALA A 456 -12.38 -32.10 -8.98
C ALA A 456 -11.13 -31.76 -8.15
N ILE A 457 -11.07 -32.18 -6.89
CA ILE A 457 -9.96 -31.89 -5.96
C ILE A 457 -8.79 -32.86 -6.19
N MET A 458 -9.06 -34.16 -6.38
CA MET A 458 -8.05 -35.21 -6.45
C MET A 458 -6.99 -35.01 -7.53
N PRO A 459 -7.30 -34.57 -8.78
CA PRO A 459 -6.29 -34.28 -9.79
C PRO A 459 -5.31 -33.17 -9.36
N ILE A 460 -5.80 -32.15 -8.62
CA ILE A 460 -4.97 -31.05 -8.12
C ILE A 460 -4.05 -31.55 -7.01
N GLN A 461 -4.55 -32.42 -6.12
CA GLN A 461 -3.75 -33.06 -5.07
C GLN A 461 -2.63 -33.92 -5.67
N ASN A 462 -2.93 -34.73 -6.68
CA ASN A 462 -1.96 -35.59 -7.37
C ASN A 462 -0.90 -34.75 -8.08
N LEU A 463 -1.31 -33.72 -8.84
CA LEU A 463 -0.37 -32.77 -9.45
C LEU A 463 0.58 -32.20 -8.40
N LYS A 464 0.03 -31.78 -7.28
CA LYS A 464 0.77 -31.13 -6.19
C LYS A 464 1.77 -32.07 -5.51
N THR A 465 1.35 -33.30 -5.23
CA THR A 465 2.17 -34.26 -4.47
C THR A 465 3.09 -35.10 -5.34
N GLU A 466 2.62 -35.57 -6.49
CA GLU A 466 3.38 -36.49 -7.35
C GLU A 466 4.31 -35.77 -8.32
N HIS A 467 3.86 -34.59 -8.86
CA HIS A 467 4.63 -33.89 -9.88
C HIS A 467 5.36 -32.65 -9.38
N LEU A 468 4.77 -31.91 -8.41
CA LEU A 468 5.39 -30.68 -7.86
C LEU A 468 6.14 -30.90 -6.54
N GLY A 469 6.16 -32.14 -6.02
CA GLY A 469 6.94 -32.50 -4.83
C GLY A 469 6.44 -31.89 -3.51
N SER A 470 5.19 -31.43 -3.44
CA SER A 470 4.61 -30.90 -2.21
C SER A 470 4.29 -32.05 -1.24
N ALA A 471 4.75 -31.96 0.01
CA ALA A 471 4.36 -32.89 1.06
C ALA A 471 2.94 -32.66 1.61
N ASN A 472 2.26 -31.56 1.19
CA ASN A 472 0.93 -31.18 1.67
C ASN A 472 -0.11 -31.35 0.56
N PRO A 473 -1.00 -32.38 0.64
CA PRO A 473 -2.02 -32.60 -0.37
C PRO A 473 -3.19 -31.61 -0.28
N ARG A 474 -3.36 -30.91 0.85
CA ARG A 474 -4.50 -30.00 1.06
C ARG A 474 -4.43 -28.80 0.12
N LEU A 475 -5.57 -28.42 -0.43
CA LEU A 475 -5.67 -27.26 -1.30
C LEU A 475 -5.57 -25.96 -0.48
N HIS A 476 -4.75 -25.03 -0.96
CA HIS A 476 -4.69 -23.64 -0.53
C HIS A 476 -5.82 -22.82 -1.16
N THR A 477 -5.97 -21.57 -0.73
CA THR A 477 -7.07 -20.70 -1.19
C THR A 477 -7.03 -20.40 -2.70
N ASP A 478 -5.85 -20.26 -3.30
CA ASP A 478 -5.68 -20.07 -4.75
C ASP A 478 -6.11 -21.30 -5.54
N GLU A 479 -5.66 -22.50 -5.11
CA GLU A 479 -6.00 -23.77 -5.74
C GLU A 479 -7.52 -24.05 -5.68
N VAL A 480 -8.14 -23.71 -4.54
CA VAL A 480 -9.60 -23.82 -4.34
C VAL A 480 -10.35 -22.85 -5.24
N LEU A 481 -9.90 -21.61 -5.38
CA LEU A 481 -10.54 -20.62 -6.26
C LEU A 481 -10.41 -20.98 -7.73
N ILE A 482 -9.28 -21.55 -8.15
CA ILE A 482 -9.09 -22.07 -9.51
C ILE A 482 -10.06 -23.25 -9.75
N ALA A 483 -10.12 -24.21 -8.82
CA ALA A 483 -11.04 -25.34 -8.92
C ALA A 483 -12.51 -24.88 -9.00
N LEU A 484 -12.89 -23.89 -8.16
CA LEU A 484 -14.23 -23.30 -8.17
C LEU A 484 -14.53 -22.60 -9.51
N ALA A 485 -13.58 -21.86 -10.05
CA ALA A 485 -13.73 -21.19 -11.33
C ALA A 485 -13.89 -22.18 -12.51
N VAL A 486 -13.19 -23.31 -12.48
CA VAL A 486 -13.36 -24.40 -13.46
C VAL A 486 -14.73 -25.05 -13.29
N SER A 487 -15.14 -25.39 -12.06
CA SER A 487 -16.45 -25.99 -11.77
C SER A 487 -17.61 -25.06 -12.17
N ALA A 488 -17.46 -23.75 -12.02
CA ALA A 488 -18.46 -22.75 -12.38
C ALA A 488 -18.84 -22.75 -13.88
N SER A 489 -18.04 -23.39 -14.73
CA SER A 489 -18.36 -23.54 -16.16
C SER A 489 -19.48 -24.55 -16.44
N THR A 490 -19.75 -25.45 -15.49
CA THR A 490 -20.72 -26.56 -15.64
C THR A 490 -21.69 -26.70 -14.46
N ASP A 491 -21.41 -26.01 -13.34
CA ASP A 491 -22.22 -26.08 -12.12
C ASP A 491 -22.68 -24.66 -11.73
N GLN A 492 -23.98 -24.46 -11.69
CA GLN A 492 -24.60 -23.17 -11.36
C GLN A 492 -24.32 -22.75 -9.91
N HIS A 493 -24.31 -23.68 -8.94
CA HIS A 493 -23.97 -23.35 -7.55
C HIS A 493 -22.53 -22.86 -7.43
N ALA A 494 -21.60 -23.47 -8.15
CA ALA A 494 -20.22 -23.01 -8.20
C ALA A 494 -20.10 -21.61 -8.82
N ALA A 495 -20.89 -21.32 -9.87
CA ALA A 495 -20.93 -20.00 -10.51
C ALA A 495 -21.52 -18.95 -9.57
N ASP A 496 -22.63 -19.25 -8.89
CA ASP A 496 -23.28 -18.35 -7.94
C ASP A 496 -22.36 -18.04 -6.73
N ALA A 497 -21.66 -19.06 -6.21
CA ALA A 497 -20.67 -18.90 -5.16
C ALA A 497 -19.49 -18.02 -5.60
N LEU A 498 -18.93 -18.28 -6.78
CA LEU A 498 -17.81 -17.52 -7.33
C LEU A 498 -18.17 -16.02 -7.50
N ALA A 499 -19.40 -15.71 -7.89
CA ALA A 499 -19.89 -14.35 -8.04
C ALA A 499 -19.89 -13.56 -6.71
N GLN A 500 -19.88 -14.23 -5.56
CA GLN A 500 -19.88 -13.62 -4.23
C GLN A 500 -18.50 -13.12 -3.77
N LEU A 501 -17.41 -13.43 -4.46
CA LEU A 501 -16.05 -13.06 -4.03
C LEU A 501 -15.91 -11.57 -3.70
N ARG A 502 -16.54 -10.69 -4.49
CA ARG A 502 -16.50 -9.25 -4.26
C ARG A 502 -17.19 -8.80 -2.96
N ASN A 503 -18.11 -9.60 -2.43
CA ASN A 503 -18.85 -9.34 -1.20
C ASN A 503 -18.02 -9.67 0.06
N LEU A 504 -16.85 -10.30 -0.09
CA LEU A 504 -15.90 -10.55 1.00
C LEU A 504 -15.05 -9.31 1.34
N ARG A 505 -15.06 -8.30 0.49
CA ARG A 505 -14.24 -7.11 0.70
C ARG A 505 -14.54 -6.45 2.04
N GLY A 506 -13.49 -6.24 2.84
CA GLY A 506 -13.58 -5.61 4.16
C GLY A 506 -14.10 -6.52 5.28
N CYS A 507 -14.45 -7.77 4.98
CA CYS A 507 -14.78 -8.76 6.00
C CYS A 507 -13.59 -9.00 6.93
N ASP A 508 -13.88 -9.26 8.20
CA ASP A 508 -12.87 -9.60 9.20
C ASP A 508 -12.70 -11.12 9.27
N VAL A 509 -11.44 -11.56 9.27
CA VAL A 509 -11.05 -12.98 9.34
C VAL A 509 -10.08 -13.19 10.49
N HIS A 510 -10.21 -14.32 11.18
CA HIS A 510 -9.22 -14.82 12.11
C HIS A 510 -8.88 -16.28 11.82
N THR A 511 -7.59 -16.60 11.89
CA THR A 511 -7.08 -17.97 11.74
C THR A 511 -6.31 -18.38 12.98
N THR A 512 -6.46 -19.63 13.41
CA THR A 512 -5.82 -20.14 14.62
C THR A 512 -4.35 -20.51 14.41
N THR A 513 -3.82 -20.33 13.20
CA THR A 513 -2.40 -20.55 12.86
C THR A 513 -1.94 -19.50 11.85
N ILE A 514 -0.65 -19.21 11.83
CA ILE A 514 -0.02 -18.32 10.84
C ILE A 514 -0.30 -18.87 9.43
N LEU A 515 -0.77 -18.00 8.55
CA LEU A 515 -1.01 -18.32 7.14
C LEU A 515 0.28 -18.41 6.34
N GLY A 516 0.29 -19.25 5.31
CA GLY A 516 1.31 -19.22 4.27
C GLY A 516 1.18 -18.01 3.38
N SER A 517 2.26 -17.64 2.68
CA SER A 517 2.31 -16.47 1.79
C SER A 517 1.25 -16.48 0.68
N VAL A 518 0.88 -17.66 0.19
CA VAL A 518 -0.17 -17.85 -0.83
C VAL A 518 -1.53 -17.42 -0.29
N ASP A 519 -1.94 -17.99 0.85
CA ASP A 519 -3.24 -17.66 1.48
C ASP A 519 -3.28 -16.18 1.91
N GLU A 520 -2.18 -15.65 2.50
CA GLU A 520 -2.06 -14.21 2.81
C GLU A 520 -2.21 -13.35 1.55
N GLY A 521 -1.62 -13.76 0.43
CA GLY A 521 -1.71 -13.06 -0.86
C GLY A 521 -3.15 -13.02 -1.39
N ILE A 522 -3.85 -14.14 -1.37
CA ILE A 522 -5.25 -14.22 -1.82
C ILE A 522 -6.18 -13.35 -0.96
N PHE A 523 -6.11 -13.45 0.37
CA PHE A 523 -6.94 -12.59 1.23
C PHE A 523 -6.62 -11.11 1.09
N ARG A 524 -5.35 -10.75 0.84
CA ARG A 524 -4.96 -9.39 0.52
C ARG A 524 -5.61 -8.91 -0.79
N ASN A 525 -5.59 -9.73 -1.83
CA ASN A 525 -6.20 -9.39 -3.13
C ASN A 525 -7.74 -9.28 -3.02
N LEU A 526 -8.36 -10.09 -2.17
CA LEU A 526 -9.80 -10.00 -1.84
C LEU A 526 -10.10 -8.84 -0.87
N GLN A 527 -9.09 -8.12 -0.41
CA GLN A 527 -9.20 -6.99 0.54
C GLN A 527 -9.90 -7.36 1.85
N VAL A 528 -9.63 -8.57 2.35
CA VAL A 528 -10.12 -9.09 3.63
C VAL A 528 -9.16 -8.70 4.75
N ASN A 529 -9.69 -8.38 5.93
CA ASN A 529 -8.90 -7.99 7.10
C ASN A 529 -8.52 -9.21 7.94
N VAL A 530 -7.37 -9.80 7.66
CA VAL A 530 -6.93 -11.04 8.32
C VAL A 530 -6.16 -10.74 9.62
N THR A 531 -6.42 -11.59 10.62
CA THR A 531 -5.63 -11.78 11.84
C THR A 531 -5.29 -13.26 12.01
N SER A 532 -4.19 -13.58 12.67
CA SER A 532 -3.77 -14.96 12.93
C SER A 532 -3.20 -15.10 14.33
N GLU A 533 -3.44 -16.25 14.99
CA GLU A 533 -2.67 -16.59 16.19
C GLU A 533 -1.18 -16.77 15.84
N PRO A 534 -0.25 -16.32 16.71
CA PRO A 534 1.19 -16.37 16.44
C PRO A 534 1.76 -17.79 16.66
N LYS A 535 1.18 -18.79 16.03
CA LYS A 535 1.61 -20.18 16.10
C LYS A 535 1.63 -20.84 14.73
N TYR A 536 2.63 -21.66 14.49
CA TYR A 536 2.70 -22.47 13.27
C TYR A 536 1.81 -23.70 13.36
N GLN A 537 1.27 -24.12 12.24
CA GLN A 537 0.44 -25.34 12.15
C GLN A 537 1.22 -26.61 12.52
N ARG A 538 2.54 -26.63 12.33
CA ARG A 538 3.45 -27.75 12.63
C ARG A 538 4.59 -27.31 13.53
N LYS A 539 5.08 -28.22 14.38
CA LYS A 539 6.26 -27.98 15.24
C LYS A 539 7.59 -27.93 14.46
N THR A 540 7.62 -28.51 13.26
CA THR A 540 8.81 -28.57 12.39
C THR A 540 8.60 -27.67 11.16
N LEU A 541 9.46 -26.69 10.97
CA LEU A 541 9.44 -25.75 9.82
C LEU A 541 9.89 -26.43 8.52
N PHE A 542 10.77 -27.42 8.61
CA PHE A 542 11.25 -28.21 7.48
C PHE A 542 11.02 -29.70 7.71
N ARG A 543 10.41 -30.39 6.74
CA ARG A 543 10.59 -31.83 6.57
C ARG A 543 11.73 -32.03 5.57
N LYS A 544 12.82 -32.67 6.01
CA LYS A 544 13.71 -33.35 5.06
C LYS A 544 12.87 -34.43 4.37
N SER A 545 12.78 -34.36 3.05
CA SER A 545 12.30 -35.42 2.18
C SER A 545 13.13 -36.67 2.38
#